data_0d2f0dd796c64f3c9e49cbff0f0627ba
#
_entry.id   0d2f0dd796c64f3c9e49cbff0f0627ba
#
_cell.length_a   1.000
_cell.length_b   1.000
_cell.length_c   1.000
_cell.angle_alpha   90.00
_cell.angle_beta   90.00
_cell.angle_gamma   90.00
#
_symmetry.space_group_name_H-M   'P 1'
#
loop_
_entity.id
_entity.type
_entity.pdbx_description
1 polymer ?
#
loop_
_entity_poly.entity_id
_entity_poly.type
_entity_poly.pdbx_seq_one_letter_code
_entity_poly.pdbx_strand_id
1 'polypeptide(L)'
;MNRQSTPQRSIFSASAVLDAVAQELTAIKAEDGLTDADIGRILGKSEDQAAKYRTGLAEMGVVAFAAAKREWNGRFTGSLDRLCITSRPGLAALHDRRAQSDVLKAALALSEALEDDDAISPEEVRQCRSDLERARAAIDAQLAKLKPAA
;
A
#
# COMPACT_ATOMS: atom_id res chain seq x y z
N MET A 1 -31.86 -27.49 -8.25
CA MET A 1 -30.75 -27.17 -9.17
C MET A 1 -30.13 -25.83 -8.72
N ASN A 2 -29.07 -25.89 -7.96
CA ASN A 2 -28.36 -24.70 -7.48
C ASN A 2 -27.48 -24.17 -8.62
N ARG A 3 -27.87 -23.04 -9.23
CA ARG A 3 -26.99 -22.30 -10.13
C ARG A 3 -25.88 -21.71 -9.27
N GLN A 4 -24.72 -22.32 -9.31
CA GLN A 4 -23.48 -21.69 -8.83
C GLN A 4 -23.29 -20.42 -9.65
N SER A 5 -23.55 -19.25 -9.05
CA SER A 5 -23.18 -17.96 -9.64
C SER A 5 -21.66 -17.95 -9.75
N THR A 6 -21.17 -18.00 -10.96
CA THR A 6 -19.74 -17.77 -11.26
C THR A 6 -19.35 -16.43 -10.63
N PRO A 7 -18.31 -16.36 -9.79
CA PRO A 7 -17.90 -15.10 -9.21
C PRO A 7 -17.57 -14.13 -10.34
N GLN A 8 -18.32 -13.03 -10.40
CA GLN A 8 -18.16 -12.01 -11.43
C GLN A 8 -16.75 -11.40 -11.26
N ARG A 9 -15.90 -11.64 -12.24
CA ARG A 9 -14.54 -11.14 -12.23
C ARG A 9 -14.58 -9.60 -12.24
N SER A 10 -13.96 -8.95 -11.26
CA SER A 10 -13.83 -7.51 -11.24
C SER A 10 -13.15 -7.02 -12.53
N ILE A 11 -13.79 -6.07 -13.22
CA ILE A 11 -13.26 -5.53 -14.48
C ILE A 11 -12.12 -4.58 -14.12
N PHE A 12 -10.90 -4.94 -14.49
CA PHE A 12 -9.75 -4.05 -14.38
C PHE A 12 -9.84 -3.01 -15.49
N SER A 13 -10.35 -1.82 -15.15
CA SER A 13 -10.50 -0.70 -16.09
C SER A 13 -9.52 0.43 -15.75
N ALA A 14 -9.18 1.25 -16.75
CA ALA A 14 -8.34 2.43 -16.53
C ALA A 14 -8.97 3.38 -15.50
N SER A 15 -10.29 3.57 -15.53
CA SER A 15 -11.00 4.39 -14.54
C SER A 15 -10.86 3.82 -13.12
N ALA A 16 -11.03 2.50 -12.93
CA ALA A 16 -10.87 1.88 -11.62
C ALA A 16 -9.44 2.08 -11.06
N VAL A 17 -8.42 2.06 -11.90
CA VAL A 17 -7.03 2.34 -11.50
C VAL A 17 -6.84 3.80 -11.12
N LEU A 18 -7.38 4.73 -11.93
CA LEU A 18 -7.30 6.17 -11.62
C LEU A 18 -8.02 6.50 -10.32
N ASP A 19 -9.21 5.94 -10.11
CA ASP A 19 -10.00 6.14 -8.89
C ASP A 19 -9.25 5.58 -7.67
N ALA A 20 -8.64 4.41 -7.76
CA ALA A 20 -7.86 3.81 -6.69
C ALA A 20 -6.66 4.70 -6.31
N VAL A 21 -5.90 5.21 -7.30
CA VAL A 21 -4.78 6.14 -7.05
C VAL A 21 -5.27 7.44 -6.42
N ALA A 22 -6.36 8.01 -6.93
CA ALA A 22 -6.95 9.25 -6.43
C ALA A 22 -7.40 9.12 -4.96
N GLN A 23 -8.04 8.03 -4.61
CA GLN A 23 -8.47 7.74 -3.24
C GLN A 23 -7.28 7.65 -2.27
N GLU A 24 -6.24 6.91 -2.62
CA GLU A 24 -5.07 6.77 -1.75
C GLU A 24 -4.32 8.10 -1.59
N LEU A 25 -4.11 8.86 -2.65
CA LEU A 25 -3.48 10.19 -2.56
C LEU A 25 -4.32 11.17 -1.73
N THR A 26 -5.65 11.09 -1.82
CA THR A 26 -6.55 11.93 -1.03
C THR A 26 -6.49 11.56 0.45
N ALA A 27 -6.47 10.27 0.78
CA ALA A 27 -6.32 9.77 2.14
C ALA A 27 -4.96 10.18 2.73
N ILE A 28 -3.87 9.95 2.02
CA ILE A 28 -2.51 10.32 2.42
C ILE A 28 -2.41 11.82 2.67
N LYS A 29 -2.95 12.65 1.75
CA LYS A 29 -2.98 14.11 1.90
C LYS A 29 -3.65 14.53 3.22
N ALA A 30 -4.79 13.93 3.54
CA ALA A 30 -5.54 14.25 4.75
C ALA A 30 -4.85 13.75 6.02
N GLU A 31 -4.34 12.52 6.00
CA GLU A 31 -3.69 11.88 7.16
C GLU A 31 -2.36 12.53 7.52
N ASP A 32 -1.55 12.90 6.52
CA ASP A 32 -0.22 13.47 6.71
C ASP A 32 -0.24 15.04 6.70
N GLY A 33 -1.40 15.66 6.48
CA GLY A 33 -1.53 17.13 6.43
C GLY A 33 -0.79 17.76 5.25
N LEU A 34 -0.64 17.03 4.13
CA LEU A 34 0.10 17.49 2.95
C LEU A 34 -0.73 18.44 2.09
N THR A 35 -0.04 19.34 1.37
CA THR A 35 -0.60 20.12 0.26
C THR A 35 -0.39 19.42 -1.07
N ASP A 36 -1.09 19.84 -2.14
CA ASP A 36 -0.83 19.33 -3.49
C ASP A 36 0.58 19.71 -3.99
N ALA A 37 1.13 20.85 -3.51
CA ALA A 37 2.52 21.22 -3.75
C ALA A 37 3.52 20.25 -3.09
N ASP A 38 3.25 19.77 -1.87
CA ASP A 38 4.08 18.78 -1.19
C ASP A 38 4.06 17.44 -1.92
N ILE A 39 2.87 16.99 -2.33
CA ILE A 39 2.71 15.78 -3.13
C ILE A 39 3.46 15.94 -4.46
N GLY A 40 3.32 17.09 -5.12
CA GLY A 40 4.03 17.39 -6.37
C GLY A 40 5.55 17.28 -6.19
N ARG A 41 6.11 17.85 -5.13
CA ARG A 41 7.54 17.77 -4.82
C ARG A 41 8.01 16.34 -4.62
N ILE A 42 7.25 15.51 -3.90
CA ILE A 42 7.54 14.09 -3.68
C ILE A 42 7.53 13.32 -5.01
N LEU A 43 6.56 13.60 -5.86
CA LEU A 43 6.39 12.91 -7.15
C LEU A 43 7.29 13.46 -8.28
N GLY A 44 8.04 14.54 -8.03
CA GLY A 44 8.80 15.25 -9.06
C GLY A 44 7.88 15.90 -10.11
N LYS A 45 6.73 16.44 -9.68
CA LYS A 45 5.69 17.05 -10.52
C LYS A 45 5.27 18.42 -9.98
N SER A 46 4.57 19.20 -10.83
CA SER A 46 3.95 20.45 -10.40
C SER A 46 2.77 20.18 -9.46
N GLU A 47 2.38 21.19 -8.68
CA GLU A 47 1.19 21.19 -7.84
C GLU A 47 -0.09 20.85 -8.64
N ASP A 48 -0.26 21.50 -9.79
CA ASP A 48 -1.40 21.25 -10.69
C ASP A 48 -1.46 19.79 -11.17
N GLN A 49 -0.31 19.19 -11.50
CA GLN A 49 -0.25 17.80 -11.92
C GLN A 49 -0.54 16.85 -10.75
N ALA A 50 -0.07 17.17 -9.54
CA ALA A 50 -0.38 16.39 -8.33
C ALA A 50 -1.89 16.45 -8.02
N ALA A 51 -2.49 17.62 -8.12
CA ALA A 51 -3.94 17.79 -7.97
C ALA A 51 -4.74 16.96 -8.99
N LYS A 52 -4.29 16.90 -10.24
CA LYS A 52 -4.91 16.05 -11.28
C LYS A 52 -4.81 14.56 -10.95
N TYR A 53 -3.68 14.09 -10.41
CA TYR A 53 -3.55 12.70 -9.95
C TYR A 53 -4.50 12.39 -8.79
N ARG A 54 -4.58 13.28 -7.81
CA ARG A 54 -5.46 13.15 -6.65
C ARG A 54 -6.95 13.20 -6.99
N THR A 55 -7.32 13.85 -8.06
CA THR A 55 -8.71 13.92 -8.53
C THR A 55 -9.06 12.88 -9.60
N GLY A 56 -8.12 12.01 -9.96
CA GLY A 56 -8.35 11.01 -11.01
C GLY A 56 -8.44 11.56 -12.43
N LEU A 57 -8.05 12.83 -12.64
CA LEU A 57 -8.12 13.50 -13.94
C LEU A 57 -6.90 13.27 -14.83
N ALA A 58 -5.85 12.66 -14.31
CA ALA A 58 -4.65 12.36 -15.07
C ALA A 58 -4.05 11.01 -14.68
N GLU A 59 -3.49 10.34 -15.66
CA GLU A 59 -2.74 9.11 -15.47
C GLU A 59 -1.33 9.41 -14.92
N MET A 60 -0.92 8.64 -13.93
CA MET A 60 0.41 8.75 -13.33
C MET A 60 1.43 7.93 -14.12
N GLY A 61 2.44 8.59 -14.65
CA GLY A 61 3.55 7.89 -15.31
C GLY A 61 4.36 7.05 -14.33
N VAL A 62 5.02 6.00 -14.84
CA VAL A 62 5.73 4.99 -14.05
C VAL A 62 6.75 5.58 -13.06
N VAL A 63 7.43 6.67 -13.42
CA VAL A 63 8.42 7.31 -12.55
C VAL A 63 7.75 7.97 -11.33
N ALA A 64 6.67 8.71 -11.54
CA ALA A 64 5.90 9.32 -10.45
C ALA A 64 5.24 8.25 -9.57
N PHE A 65 4.73 7.18 -10.19
CA PHE A 65 4.18 6.03 -9.48
C PHE A 65 5.25 5.34 -8.60
N ALA A 66 6.46 5.15 -9.11
CA ALA A 66 7.56 4.57 -8.35
C ALA A 66 7.99 5.48 -7.18
N ALA A 67 8.00 6.81 -7.40
CA ALA A 67 8.26 7.77 -6.33
C ALA A 67 7.21 7.71 -5.22
N ALA A 68 5.91 7.67 -5.59
CA ALA A 68 4.81 7.51 -4.65
C ALA A 68 4.91 6.19 -3.87
N LYS A 69 5.20 5.09 -4.57
CA LYS A 69 5.39 3.78 -3.93
C LYS A 69 6.57 3.77 -2.98
N ARG A 70 7.68 4.42 -3.32
CA ARG A 70 8.85 4.53 -2.45
C ARG A 70 8.55 5.32 -1.17
N GLU A 71 7.78 6.40 -1.29
CA GLU A 71 7.47 7.28 -0.16
C GLU A 71 6.41 6.67 0.77
N TRP A 72 5.30 6.20 0.20
CA TRP A 72 4.13 5.78 0.99
C TRP A 72 3.89 4.28 1.01
N ASN A 73 4.65 3.50 0.23
CA ASN A 73 4.60 2.04 0.17
C ASN A 73 3.16 1.47 0.06
N GLY A 74 2.76 0.58 0.97
CA GLY A 74 1.44 -0.07 0.97
C GLY A 74 0.27 0.90 1.16
N ARG A 75 0.47 2.05 1.80
CA ARG A 75 -0.55 3.10 1.92
C ARG A 75 -0.98 3.64 0.55
N PHE A 76 -0.04 3.76 -0.39
CA PHE A 76 -0.32 4.23 -1.75
C PHE A 76 -0.87 3.12 -2.66
N THR A 77 -0.41 1.89 -2.51
CA THR A 77 -0.78 0.80 -3.44
C THR A 77 -1.91 -0.10 -2.93
N GLY A 78 -2.41 0.10 -1.71
CA GLY A 78 -3.37 -0.81 -1.09
C GLY A 78 -4.65 -1.05 -1.90
N SER A 79 -5.24 -0.02 -2.49
CA SER A 79 -6.43 -0.15 -3.35
C SER A 79 -6.12 -0.85 -4.68
N LEU A 80 -4.95 -0.58 -5.27
CA LEU A 80 -4.50 -1.27 -6.48
C LEU A 80 -4.20 -2.75 -6.22
N ASP A 81 -3.56 -3.05 -5.10
CA ASP A 81 -3.29 -4.43 -4.70
C ASP A 81 -4.60 -5.22 -4.53
N ARG A 82 -5.65 -4.61 -3.99
CA ARG A 82 -6.99 -5.20 -3.92
C ARG A 82 -7.57 -5.50 -5.30
N LEU A 83 -7.48 -4.58 -6.25
CA LEU A 83 -7.92 -4.81 -7.62
C LEU A 83 -7.18 -5.99 -8.28
N CYS A 84 -5.90 -6.17 -7.95
CA CYS A 84 -5.08 -7.27 -8.46
C CYS A 84 -5.41 -8.61 -7.78
N ILE A 85 -5.62 -8.61 -6.46
CA ILE A 85 -5.92 -9.83 -5.68
C ILE A 85 -7.25 -10.45 -6.12
N THR A 86 -8.27 -9.66 -6.38
CA THR A 86 -9.57 -10.15 -6.84
C THR A 86 -9.54 -10.72 -8.26
N SER A 87 -8.49 -10.43 -9.04
CA SER A 87 -8.35 -10.92 -10.42
C SER A 87 -8.02 -12.41 -10.53
N ARG A 88 -7.46 -13.03 -9.48
CA ARG A 88 -7.05 -14.45 -9.47
C ARG A 88 -7.53 -15.15 -8.20
N PRO A 89 -8.59 -15.96 -8.26
CA PRO A 89 -9.06 -16.76 -7.13
C PRO A 89 -7.93 -17.64 -6.57
N GLY A 90 -7.76 -17.65 -5.25
CA GLY A 90 -6.73 -18.43 -4.54
C GLY A 90 -5.44 -17.69 -4.19
N LEU A 91 -5.13 -16.56 -4.81
CA LEU A 91 -3.96 -15.77 -4.43
C LEU A 91 -4.16 -15.02 -3.12
N ALA A 92 -5.38 -14.64 -2.77
CA ALA A 92 -5.69 -13.92 -1.54
C ALA A 92 -5.20 -14.69 -0.29
N ALA A 93 -5.47 -16.00 -0.22
CA ALA A 93 -5.03 -16.83 0.91
C ALA A 93 -3.50 -17.00 0.97
N LEU A 94 -2.83 -17.02 -0.19
CA LEU A 94 -1.37 -17.07 -0.26
C LEU A 94 -0.75 -15.75 0.23
N HIS A 95 -1.32 -14.61 -0.17
CA HIS A 95 -0.91 -13.29 0.27
C HIS A 95 -1.12 -13.11 1.79
N ASP A 96 -2.23 -13.58 2.33
CA ASP A 96 -2.52 -13.48 3.76
C ASP A 96 -1.54 -14.31 4.60
N ARG A 97 -1.20 -15.52 4.15
CA ARG A 97 -0.17 -16.35 4.83
C ARG A 97 1.21 -15.70 4.76
N ARG A 98 1.55 -15.10 3.63
CA ARG A 98 2.82 -14.37 3.48
C ARG A 98 2.86 -13.14 4.38
N ALA A 99 1.79 -12.36 4.42
CA ALA A 99 1.65 -11.21 5.30
C ALA A 99 1.82 -11.60 6.77
N GLN A 100 1.18 -12.69 7.21
CA GLN A 100 1.37 -13.23 8.55
C GLN A 100 2.84 -13.58 8.81
N SER A 101 3.50 -14.27 7.88
CA SER A 101 4.92 -14.63 8.01
C SER A 101 5.83 -13.40 8.12
N ASP A 102 5.56 -12.35 7.35
CA ASP A 102 6.37 -11.12 7.37
C ASP A 102 6.21 -10.37 8.69
N VAL A 103 5.01 -10.33 9.27
CA VAL A 103 4.78 -9.74 10.61
C VAL A 103 5.48 -10.55 11.70
N LEU A 104 5.40 -11.88 11.65
CA LEU A 104 6.09 -12.74 12.63
C LEU A 104 7.60 -12.62 12.56
N LYS A 105 8.19 -12.49 11.38
CA LYS A 105 9.64 -12.26 11.22
C LYS A 105 10.08 -10.94 11.83
N ALA A 106 9.33 -9.87 11.62
CA ALA A 106 9.63 -8.57 12.21
C ALA A 106 9.51 -8.63 13.74
N ALA A 107 8.49 -9.30 14.27
CA ALA A 107 8.34 -9.47 15.70
C ALA A 107 9.50 -10.27 16.32
N LEU A 108 9.96 -11.32 15.63
CA LEU A 108 11.12 -12.11 16.07
C LEU A 108 12.39 -11.24 16.06
N ALA A 109 12.65 -10.52 14.98
CA ALA A 109 13.84 -9.66 14.88
C ALA A 109 13.87 -8.57 15.96
N LEU A 110 12.71 -7.98 16.32
CA LEU A 110 12.63 -7.04 17.44
C LEU A 110 12.82 -7.73 18.80
N SER A 111 12.37 -8.97 18.95
CA SER A 111 12.57 -9.74 20.17
C SER A 111 14.04 -10.09 20.37
N GLU A 112 14.73 -10.50 19.30
CA GLU A 112 16.17 -10.77 19.31
C GLU A 112 16.97 -9.51 19.66
N ALA A 113 16.57 -8.33 19.15
CA ALA A 113 17.21 -7.06 19.46
C ALA A 113 17.04 -6.62 20.93
N LEU A 114 16.07 -7.17 21.65
CA LEU A 114 15.82 -6.90 23.08
C LEU A 114 16.51 -7.89 24.02
N GLU A 115 17.20 -8.92 23.49
CA GLU A 115 17.83 -9.94 24.35
C GLU A 115 19.02 -9.41 25.15
N ASP A 116 19.74 -8.42 24.61
CA ASP A 116 20.96 -7.88 25.21
C ASP A 116 20.71 -6.70 26.18
N ASP A 117 19.64 -5.91 25.93
CA ASP A 117 19.22 -4.82 26.79
C ASP A 117 17.72 -4.52 26.64
N ASP A 118 17.15 -3.69 27.55
CA ASP A 118 15.72 -3.37 27.56
C ASP A 118 15.33 -2.30 26.51
N ALA A 119 16.22 -1.92 25.59
CA ALA A 119 15.98 -0.86 24.61
C ALA A 119 16.58 -1.19 23.24
N ILE A 120 15.79 -1.03 22.18
CA ILE A 120 16.25 -1.25 20.81
C ILE A 120 17.01 -0.02 20.33
N SER A 121 18.29 -0.20 19.98
CA SER A 121 19.14 0.84 19.44
C SER A 121 18.82 1.17 17.98
N PRO A 122 19.19 2.39 17.50
CA PRO A 122 19.04 2.72 16.07
C PRO A 122 19.83 1.80 15.12
N GLU A 123 20.89 1.17 15.60
CA GLU A 123 21.70 0.23 14.81
C GLU A 123 20.95 -1.09 14.60
N GLU A 124 20.38 -1.64 15.65
CA GLU A 124 19.54 -2.84 15.58
C GLU A 124 18.29 -2.64 14.71
N VAL A 125 17.67 -1.45 14.78
CA VAL A 125 16.58 -1.10 13.85
C VAL A 125 17.07 -1.10 12.40
N ARG A 126 18.30 -0.62 12.13
CA ARG A 126 18.87 -0.69 10.76
C ARG A 126 19.11 -2.13 10.30
N GLN A 127 19.54 -3.02 11.18
CA GLN A 127 19.78 -4.42 10.86
C GLN A 127 18.46 -5.15 10.50
N CYS A 128 17.38 -4.91 11.24
CA CYS A 128 16.08 -5.54 10.97
C CYS A 128 15.17 -4.71 10.04
N ARG A 129 15.66 -3.60 9.48
CA ARG A 129 14.88 -2.66 8.68
C ARG A 129 14.04 -3.33 7.58
N SER A 130 14.63 -4.27 6.84
CA SER A 130 13.94 -4.93 5.73
C SER A 130 12.75 -5.78 6.19
N ASP A 131 12.83 -6.38 7.38
CA ASP A 131 11.75 -7.15 7.97
C ASP A 131 10.63 -6.23 8.47
N LEU A 132 11.01 -5.12 9.11
CA LEU A 132 10.07 -4.10 9.57
C LEU A 132 9.30 -3.45 8.40
N GLU A 133 9.98 -3.12 7.31
CA GLU A 133 9.34 -2.55 6.12
C GLU A 133 8.37 -3.54 5.46
N ARG A 134 8.72 -4.83 5.38
CA ARG A 134 7.81 -5.88 4.88
C ARG A 134 6.59 -6.07 5.79
N ALA A 135 6.79 -6.11 7.10
CA ALA A 135 5.71 -6.22 8.08
C ALA A 135 4.76 -5.02 8.00
N ARG A 136 5.29 -3.80 7.90
CA ARG A 136 4.49 -2.59 7.69
C ARG A 136 3.63 -2.70 6.44
N ALA A 137 4.23 -3.05 5.31
CA ALA A 137 3.48 -3.22 4.06
C ALA A 137 2.39 -4.31 4.18
N ALA A 138 2.68 -5.41 4.88
CA ALA A 138 1.73 -6.47 5.14
C ALA A 138 0.55 -6.00 6.01
N ILE A 139 0.81 -5.23 7.07
CA ILE A 139 -0.22 -4.66 7.94
C ILE A 139 -1.08 -3.65 7.16
N ASP A 140 -0.45 -2.73 6.42
CA ASP A 140 -1.14 -1.74 5.59
C ASP A 140 -2.08 -2.41 4.58
N ALA A 141 -1.64 -3.51 3.96
CA ALA A 141 -2.46 -4.30 3.05
C ALA A 141 -3.68 -4.96 3.74
N GLN A 142 -3.54 -5.41 4.99
CA GLN A 142 -4.68 -5.94 5.75
C GLN A 142 -5.67 -4.84 6.13
N LEU A 143 -5.17 -3.69 6.62
CA LEU A 143 -6.01 -2.54 6.96
C LEU A 143 -6.75 -1.98 5.76
N ALA A 144 -6.13 -2.03 4.57
CA ALA A 144 -6.77 -1.61 3.33
C ALA A 144 -8.04 -2.42 2.99
N LYS A 145 -8.17 -3.66 3.48
CA LYS A 145 -9.40 -4.48 3.30
C LYS A 145 -10.60 -3.91 4.03
N LEU A 146 -10.41 -3.04 5.03
CA LEU A 146 -11.49 -2.40 5.78
C LEU A 146 -12.05 -1.17 5.06
N LYS A 147 -11.33 -0.62 4.07
CA LYS A 147 -11.82 0.49 3.27
C LYS A 147 -12.96 -0.01 2.36
N PRO A 148 -14.12 0.69 2.28
CA PRO A 148 -15.20 0.29 1.39
C PRO A 148 -14.69 0.22 -0.05
N ALA A 149 -15.16 -0.78 -0.79
CA ALA A 149 -14.96 -0.82 -2.23
C ALA A 149 -15.71 0.37 -2.85
N ALA A 150 -14.99 1.18 -3.62
CA ALA A 150 -15.60 2.28 -4.37
C ALA A 150 -16.48 1.77 -5.50
#